data_eebe5251e4d6e2714856b04c846c50a6
#
_entry.id   eebe5251e4d6e2714856b04c846c50a6
#
_cell.length_a   1.000
_cell.length_b   1.000
_cell.length_c   1.000
_cell.angle_alpha   90.00
_cell.angle_beta   90.00
_cell.angle_gamma   90.00
#
_symmetry.space_group_name_H-M   'P 1'
#
loop_
_entity.id
_entity.type
_entity.pdbx_description
1 polymer ?
#
loop_
_entity_poly.entity_id
_entity_poly.type
_entity_poly.pdbx_seq_one_letter_code
_entity_poly.pdbx_strand_id
1 'polypeptide(L)'
;MFGLVVRFTCKDEASAEAFDRLVAETIEQIRRHEPGTIVYASHRVEGRPLERIFYELYRDRDAFEAHERTEHTRRFLAARDEYLASVEVDWLHLQDGKGVTP
;
A
#
# COMPACT_ATOMS: atom_id res chain seq x y z
N MET A 1 -2.51 -16.92 -1.95
CA MET A 1 -2.56 -15.53 -1.48
C MET A 1 -2.57 -14.57 -2.65
N PHE A 2 -3.15 -13.42 -2.44
CA PHE A 2 -3.28 -12.38 -3.45
C PHE A 2 -2.49 -11.15 -3.03
N GLY A 3 -1.71 -10.57 -3.94
CA GLY A 3 -0.88 -9.43 -3.60
C GLY A 3 -0.75 -8.40 -4.70
N LEU A 4 -0.09 -7.30 -4.37
CA LEU A 4 0.24 -6.28 -5.35
C LEU A 4 1.49 -5.53 -4.91
N VAL A 5 2.17 -4.98 -5.90
CA VAL A 5 3.25 -4.02 -5.71
C VAL A 5 2.79 -2.70 -6.34
N VAL A 6 2.91 -1.63 -5.59
CA VAL A 6 2.49 -0.30 -6.05
C VAL A 6 3.68 0.64 -5.99
N ARG A 7 3.98 1.29 -7.10
CA ARG A 7 4.97 2.36 -7.14
C ARG A 7 4.26 3.69 -7.15
N PHE A 8 4.53 4.49 -6.13
CA PHE A 8 4.07 5.87 -6.03
C PHE A 8 5.23 6.81 -6.31
N THR A 9 5.01 7.81 -7.15
CA THR A 9 5.96 8.90 -7.34
C THR A 9 5.31 10.17 -6.81
N CYS A 10 5.92 10.80 -5.79
CA CYS A 10 5.42 12.03 -5.19
C CYS A 10 5.85 13.24 -6.03
N LYS A 11 5.07 14.32 -5.93
CA LYS A 11 5.31 15.53 -6.74
C LYS A 11 6.60 16.26 -6.37
N ASP A 12 6.89 16.31 -5.07
CA ASP A 12 8.03 17.00 -4.50
C ASP A 12 8.29 16.48 -3.09
N GLU A 13 9.33 17.02 -2.44
CA GLU A 13 9.74 16.57 -1.12
C GLU A 13 8.67 16.81 -0.04
N ALA A 14 8.02 17.98 -0.06
CA ALA A 14 6.96 18.29 0.90
C ALA A 14 5.76 17.35 0.70
N SER A 15 5.42 17.03 -0.54
CA SER A 15 4.36 16.07 -0.85
C SER A 15 4.73 14.67 -0.36
N ALA A 16 5.99 14.26 -0.51
CA ALA A 16 6.44 12.95 -0.04
C ALA A 16 6.31 12.84 1.48
N GLU A 17 6.67 13.89 2.22
CA GLU A 17 6.52 13.91 3.68
C GLU A 17 5.05 13.83 4.09
N ALA A 18 4.17 14.58 3.43
CA ALA A 18 2.74 14.56 3.70
C ALA A 18 2.12 13.20 3.35
N PHE A 19 2.55 12.61 2.24
CA PHE A 19 2.13 11.27 1.85
C PHE A 19 2.55 10.23 2.89
N ASP A 20 3.78 10.29 3.38
CA ASP A 20 4.26 9.37 4.42
C ASP A 20 3.42 9.46 5.69
N ARG A 21 2.99 10.67 6.09
CA ARG A 21 2.10 10.84 7.25
C ARG A 21 0.73 10.21 7.02
N LEU A 22 0.16 10.42 5.83
CA LEU A 22 -1.12 9.81 5.46
C LEU A 22 -1.01 8.29 5.48
N VAL A 23 0.07 7.73 4.94
CA VAL A 23 0.33 6.29 4.93
C VAL A 23 0.44 5.74 6.35
N ALA A 24 1.17 6.42 7.23
CA ALA A 24 1.34 5.98 8.62
C ALA A 24 0.01 5.90 9.36
N GLU A 25 -0.85 6.89 9.18
CA GLU A 25 -2.21 6.90 9.76
C GLU A 25 -3.07 5.75 9.22
N THR A 26 -2.97 5.51 7.92
CA THR A 26 -3.71 4.43 7.27
C THR A 26 -3.25 3.07 7.76
N ILE A 27 -1.94 2.85 7.85
CA ILE A 27 -1.37 1.58 8.33
C ILE A 27 -1.81 1.27 9.76
N GLU A 28 -1.91 2.27 10.62
CA GLU A 28 -2.39 2.07 11.99
C GLU A 28 -3.81 1.48 11.99
N GLN A 29 -4.68 1.96 11.11
CA GLN A 29 -6.04 1.42 10.97
C GLN A 29 -6.05 0.02 10.37
N ILE A 30 -5.16 -0.24 9.41
CA ILE A 30 -5.00 -1.57 8.82
C ILE A 30 -4.60 -2.58 9.88
N ARG A 31 -3.64 -2.26 10.74
CA ARG A 31 -3.22 -3.13 11.84
C ARG A 31 -4.38 -3.50 12.76
N ARG A 32 -5.26 -2.54 13.03
CA ARG A 32 -6.36 -2.73 13.98
C ARG A 32 -7.55 -3.47 13.40
N HIS A 33 -7.84 -3.32 12.11
CA HIS A 33 -9.13 -3.67 11.56
C HIS A 33 -9.11 -4.66 10.38
N GLU A 34 -7.93 -5.09 9.94
CA GLU A 34 -7.83 -5.91 8.73
C GLU A 34 -7.12 -7.23 8.98
N PRO A 35 -7.80 -8.21 9.58
CA PRO A 35 -7.16 -9.51 9.87
C PRO A 35 -6.77 -10.28 8.60
N GLY A 36 -7.37 -10.00 7.46
CA GLY A 36 -7.06 -10.65 6.19
C GLY A 36 -5.89 -10.03 5.43
N THR A 37 -5.37 -8.88 5.89
CA THR A 37 -4.18 -8.25 5.32
C THR A 37 -2.96 -8.81 6.02
N ILE A 38 -2.16 -9.58 5.27
CA ILE A 38 -0.99 -10.28 5.83
C ILE A 38 0.21 -9.34 5.91
N VAL A 39 0.48 -8.62 4.80
CA VAL A 39 1.57 -7.64 4.71
C VAL A 39 1.00 -6.38 4.07
N TYR A 40 1.33 -5.25 4.65
CA TYR A 40 1.08 -3.94 4.05
C TYR A 40 2.27 -3.07 4.43
N ALA A 41 3.23 -2.95 3.53
CA ALA A 41 4.53 -2.35 3.85
C ALA A 41 4.89 -1.27 2.85
N SER A 42 5.20 -0.08 3.36
CA SER A 42 5.70 1.04 2.57
C SER A 42 7.22 1.07 2.63
N HIS A 43 7.85 1.27 1.49
CA HIS A 43 9.30 1.30 1.36
C HIS A 43 9.77 2.59 0.71
N ARG A 44 10.87 3.12 1.20
CA ARG A 44 11.65 4.12 0.46
C ARG A 44 12.48 3.39 -0.57
N VAL A 45 12.73 4.04 -1.70
CA VAL A 45 13.52 3.46 -2.78
C VAL A 45 14.90 4.11 -2.76
N GLU A 46 15.95 3.30 -2.65
CA GLU A 46 17.31 3.78 -2.62
C GLU A 46 17.64 4.58 -3.91
N GLY A 47 18.16 5.79 -3.74
CA GLY A 47 18.50 6.66 -4.86
C GLY A 47 17.33 7.39 -5.51
N ARG A 48 16.10 7.21 -5.01
CA ARG A 48 14.89 7.83 -5.58
C ARG A 48 14.03 8.40 -4.45
N PRO A 49 14.37 9.61 -3.95
CA PRO A 49 13.75 10.16 -2.74
C PRO A 49 12.27 10.48 -2.85
N LEU A 50 11.72 10.62 -4.06
CA LEU A 50 10.31 10.92 -4.25
C LEU A 50 9.47 9.67 -4.52
N GLU A 51 10.09 8.50 -4.61
CA GLU A 51 9.38 7.26 -4.88
C GLU A 51 9.15 6.46 -3.61
N ARG A 52 8.01 5.75 -3.58
CA ARG A 52 7.67 4.78 -2.54
C ARG A 52 7.19 3.52 -3.22
N ILE A 53 7.56 2.37 -2.69
CA ILE A 53 7.03 1.08 -3.16
C ILE A 53 6.28 0.44 -2.01
N PHE A 54 5.02 0.09 -2.28
CA PHE A 54 4.22 -0.70 -1.34
C PHE A 54 4.22 -2.14 -1.80
N TYR A 55 4.44 -3.04 -0.85
CA TYR A 55 4.15 -4.45 -1.04
C TYR A 55 2.96 -4.79 -0.15
N GLU A 56 1.92 -5.36 -0.78
CA GLU A 56 0.69 -5.72 -0.09
C GLU A 56 0.40 -7.19 -0.37
N LEU A 57 0.12 -7.94 0.69
CA LEU A 57 -0.22 -9.35 0.59
C LEU A 57 -1.47 -9.61 1.41
N TYR A 58 -2.46 -10.20 0.77
CA TYR A 58 -3.76 -10.52 1.35
C TYR A 58 -3.95 -12.03 1.36
N ARG A 59 -4.71 -12.53 2.35
CA ARG A 59 -5.02 -13.96 2.45
C ARG A 59 -5.64 -14.49 1.15
N ASP A 60 -6.54 -13.72 0.55
CA ASP A 60 -7.21 -14.02 -0.71
C ASP A 60 -7.75 -12.73 -1.32
N ARG A 61 -8.40 -12.84 -2.47
CA ARG A 61 -8.99 -11.67 -3.14
C ARG A 61 -10.12 -11.05 -2.32
N ASP A 62 -10.90 -11.86 -1.59
CA ASP A 62 -11.97 -11.34 -0.75
C ASP A 62 -11.42 -10.44 0.35
N ALA A 63 -10.28 -10.80 0.92
CA ALA A 63 -9.60 -9.96 1.93
C ALA A 63 -9.11 -8.63 1.32
N PHE A 64 -8.61 -8.65 0.09
CA PHE A 64 -8.25 -7.43 -0.62
C PHE A 64 -9.48 -6.55 -0.86
N GLU A 65 -10.58 -7.13 -1.31
CA GLU A 65 -11.83 -6.39 -1.53
C GLU A 65 -12.36 -5.80 -0.23
N ALA A 66 -12.26 -6.55 0.88
CA ALA A 66 -12.62 -6.05 2.20
C ALA A 66 -11.77 -4.85 2.60
N HIS A 67 -10.44 -4.92 2.34
CA HIS A 67 -9.52 -3.80 2.55
C HIS A 67 -9.98 -2.55 1.80
N GLU A 68 -10.34 -2.70 0.53
CA GLU A 68 -10.76 -1.57 -0.29
C GLU A 68 -12.08 -0.94 0.17
N ARG A 69 -12.94 -1.68 0.86
CA ARG A 69 -14.21 -1.18 1.37
C ARG A 69 -14.11 -0.45 2.70
N THR A 70 -12.95 -0.53 3.38
CA THR A 70 -12.78 0.15 4.67
C THR A 70 -12.79 1.66 4.51
N GLU A 71 -13.25 2.35 5.57
CA GLU A 71 -13.27 3.80 5.59
C GLU A 71 -11.87 4.39 5.45
N HIS A 72 -10.89 3.82 6.15
CA HIS A 72 -9.51 4.31 6.10
C HIS A 72 -8.87 4.15 4.72
N THR A 73 -9.16 3.08 3.99
CA THR A 73 -8.66 2.90 2.64
C THR A 73 -9.32 3.88 1.67
N ARG A 74 -10.63 4.07 1.78
CA ARG A 74 -11.34 5.06 0.95
C ARG A 74 -10.79 6.46 1.17
N ARG A 75 -10.51 6.82 2.42
CA ARG A 75 -9.93 8.12 2.76
C ARG A 75 -8.52 8.26 2.18
N PHE A 76 -7.71 7.21 2.29
CA PHE A 76 -6.39 7.19 1.68
C PHE A 76 -6.45 7.42 0.18
N LEU A 77 -7.30 6.67 -0.52
CA LEU A 77 -7.45 6.78 -1.97
C LEU A 77 -7.94 8.16 -2.41
N ALA A 78 -8.81 8.79 -1.62
CA ALA A 78 -9.32 10.12 -1.91
C ALA A 78 -8.28 11.21 -1.68
N ALA A 79 -7.41 11.05 -0.68
CA ALA A 79 -6.45 12.08 -0.28
C ALA A 79 -5.12 12.00 -1.01
N ARG A 80 -4.71 10.80 -1.44
CA ARG A 80 -3.34 10.57 -1.96
C ARG A 80 -3.01 11.34 -3.22
N ASP A 81 -3.98 11.60 -4.09
CA ASP A 81 -3.75 12.24 -5.39
C ASP A 81 -3.19 13.65 -5.26
N GLU A 82 -3.46 14.32 -4.15
CA GLU A 82 -2.90 15.63 -3.86
C GLU A 82 -1.36 15.61 -3.85
N TYR A 83 -0.78 14.49 -3.45
CA TYR A 83 0.66 14.35 -3.25
C TYR A 83 1.39 13.63 -4.37
N LEU A 84 0.66 13.00 -5.28
CA LEU A 84 1.24 12.05 -6.24
C LEU A 84 1.30 12.62 -7.65
N ALA A 85 2.46 12.37 -8.30
CA ALA A 85 2.64 12.59 -9.73
C ALA A 85 2.21 11.38 -10.55
N SER A 86 2.43 10.16 -10.02
CA SER A 86 2.04 8.92 -10.72
C SER A 86 1.86 7.76 -9.76
N VAL A 87 1.11 6.76 -10.21
CA VAL A 87 0.87 5.48 -9.52
C VAL A 87 0.96 4.38 -10.56
N GLU A 88 1.76 3.35 -10.26
CA GLU A 88 1.86 2.15 -11.09
C GLU A 88 1.59 0.93 -10.22
N VAL A 89 0.75 0.01 -10.70
CA VAL A 89 0.34 -1.19 -9.95
C VAL A 89 0.66 -2.44 -10.75
N ASP A 90 1.29 -3.40 -10.09
CA ASP A 90 1.41 -4.78 -10.59
C ASP A 90 0.61 -5.70 -9.67
N TRP A 91 -0.32 -6.45 -10.25
CA TRP A 91 -1.10 -7.45 -9.53
C TRP A 91 -0.34 -8.76 -9.47
N LEU A 92 -0.32 -9.40 -8.29
CA LEU A 92 0.54 -10.55 -8.04
C LEU A 92 -0.29 -11.74 -7.57
N HIS A 93 0.05 -12.91 -8.08
CA HIS A 93 -0.49 -14.18 -7.59
C HIS A 93 0.68 -14.97 -7.00
N LEU A 94 0.61 -15.27 -5.72
CA LEU A 94 1.68 -16.02 -5.06
C LEU A 94 1.85 -17.37 -5.71
N GLN A 95 3.09 -17.70 -6.06
CA GLN A 95 3.41 -18.99 -6.65
C GLN A 95 4.16 -19.88 -5.65
N ASP A 96 5.17 -19.33 -4.98
CA ASP A 96 5.97 -20.03 -3.98
C ASP A 96 6.78 -19.01 -3.19
N GLY A 97 7.20 -19.38 -1.99
CA GLY A 97 8.03 -18.50 -1.17
C GLY A 97 8.21 -18.99 0.25
N LYS A 98 9.15 -18.38 0.94
CA LYS A 98 9.36 -18.57 2.36
C LYS A 98 8.57 -17.50 3.12
N GLY A 99 7.96 -17.86 4.23
CA GLY A 99 7.18 -16.93 5.04
C GLY A 99 5.76 -16.68 4.53
N VAL A 100 5.37 -17.37 3.47
CA VAL A 100 4.05 -17.30 2.85
C VAL A 100 3.53 -18.70 2.56
N THR A 101 2.21 -18.82 2.47
CA THR A 101 1.55 -20.10 2.13
C THR A 101 0.78 -19.91 0.83
N PRO A 102 1.15 -20.65 -0.22
CA PRO A 102 0.44 -20.59 -1.49
C PRO A 102 -1.02 -21.01 -1.38
#